data_79c3df3aedbbb83167c94f6dcdd8976f
#
_entry.id   79c3df3aedbbb83167c94f6dcdd8976f
#
_cell.length_a   1.000
_cell.length_b   1.000
_cell.length_c   1.000
_cell.angle_alpha   90.00
_cell.angle_beta   90.00
_cell.angle_gamma   90.00
#
_symmetry.space_group_name_H-M   'P 1'
#
loop_
_entity.id
_entity.type
_entity.pdbx_description
1 polymer ?
#
loop_
_entity_poly.entity_id
_entity_poly.type
_entity_poly.pdbx_seq_one_letter_code
_entity_poly.pdbx_strand_id
1 'polypeptide(L)'
;KIIQESSDKFGRANIVVSIDVKKIGDNKYEVYTHSGHQSTGINALEWVKTIAASGAGEILLTSIDREGTMNGYDLDLIRQVTDMVNIPVIANGGVGTLKHLVEGISIGNASAVAAASIFHFTDQSPIKAKAYMKVAGIDLRGIRKHLFGLHIFPCQHC
;
A
#
# COMPACT_ATOMS: atom_id res chain seq x y z
N LYS A 1 -17.29 7.69 11.13
CA LYS A 1 -18.21 6.89 11.96
C LYS A 1 -17.81 5.41 11.95
N ILE A 2 -17.90 4.69 10.81
CA ILE A 2 -17.67 3.23 10.77
C ILE A 2 -16.24 2.84 11.21
N ILE A 3 -15.21 3.59 10.81
CA ILE A 3 -13.81 3.33 11.19
C ILE A 3 -13.66 3.40 12.71
N GLN A 4 -14.19 4.46 13.34
CA GLN A 4 -14.13 4.66 14.79
C GLN A 4 -14.87 3.53 15.53
N GLU A 5 -16.10 3.23 15.13
CA GLU A 5 -16.90 2.16 15.75
C GLU A 5 -16.21 0.79 15.65
N SER A 6 -15.60 0.52 14.48
CA SER A 6 -14.84 -0.73 14.28
C SER A 6 -13.56 -0.76 15.12
N SER A 7 -12.84 0.36 15.19
CA SER A 7 -11.64 0.50 15.99
C SER A 7 -11.93 0.33 17.48
N ASP A 8 -13.00 0.94 17.98
CA ASP A 8 -13.44 0.83 19.37
C ASP A 8 -13.84 -0.61 19.73
N LYS A 9 -14.49 -1.31 18.79
CA LYS A 9 -14.99 -2.68 19.00
C LYS A 9 -13.91 -3.75 18.87
N PHE A 10 -13.03 -3.64 17.87
CA PHE A 10 -12.11 -4.70 17.49
C PHE A 10 -10.64 -4.38 17.79
N GLY A 11 -10.36 -3.16 18.21
CA GLY A 11 -9.00 -2.66 18.40
C GLY A 11 -8.40 -2.10 17.11
N ARG A 12 -7.75 -0.96 17.22
CA ARG A 12 -7.15 -0.21 16.11
C ARG A 12 -6.25 -1.05 15.20
N ALA A 13 -5.38 -1.89 15.78
CA ALA A 13 -4.44 -2.72 15.04
C ALA A 13 -5.08 -3.75 14.09
N ASN A 14 -6.39 -3.99 14.23
CA ASN A 14 -7.13 -4.92 13.39
C ASN A 14 -7.90 -4.22 12.26
N ILE A 15 -7.80 -2.89 12.13
CA ILE A 15 -8.54 -2.11 11.13
C ILE A 15 -7.60 -1.63 10.05
N VAL A 16 -7.71 -2.22 8.85
CA VAL A 16 -7.05 -1.76 7.64
C VAL A 16 -8.06 -1.01 6.79
N VAL A 17 -7.75 0.23 6.40
CA VAL A 17 -8.60 1.04 5.51
C VAL A 17 -7.97 1.06 4.12
N SER A 18 -8.68 0.51 3.13
CA SER A 18 -8.29 0.57 1.72
C SER A 18 -8.81 1.86 1.09
N ILE A 19 -7.93 2.57 0.38
CA ILE A 19 -8.27 3.76 -0.39
C ILE A 19 -7.73 3.65 -1.80
N ASP A 20 -8.60 3.90 -2.77
CA ASP A 20 -8.26 3.97 -4.19
C ASP A 20 -8.08 5.43 -4.58
N VAL A 21 -6.92 5.76 -5.10
CA VAL A 21 -6.49 7.14 -5.35
C VAL A 21 -6.13 7.32 -6.81
N LYS A 22 -6.61 8.41 -7.41
CA LYS A 22 -6.31 8.82 -8.77
C LYS A 22 -5.60 10.18 -8.79
N LYS A 23 -4.59 10.31 -9.64
CA LYS A 23 -3.91 11.59 -9.89
C LYS A 23 -4.79 12.43 -10.82
N ILE A 24 -5.22 13.63 -10.36
CA ILE A 24 -6.09 14.53 -11.12
C ILE A 24 -5.40 15.81 -11.58
N GLY A 25 -4.10 15.93 -11.32
CA GLY A 25 -3.26 17.08 -11.69
C GLY A 25 -1.92 17.02 -10.99
N ASP A 26 -1.09 18.05 -11.18
CA ASP A 26 0.23 18.12 -10.53
C ASP A 26 0.06 18.15 -9.01
N ASN A 27 0.61 17.11 -8.34
CA ASN A 27 0.51 16.90 -6.89
C ASN A 27 -0.93 16.94 -6.33
N LYS A 28 -1.93 16.65 -7.19
CA LYS A 28 -3.34 16.58 -6.78
C LYS A 28 -3.84 15.15 -6.91
N TYR A 29 -4.31 14.62 -5.80
CA TYR A 29 -4.81 13.26 -5.68
C TYR A 29 -6.21 13.26 -5.10
N GLU A 30 -7.08 12.46 -5.68
CA GLU A 30 -8.48 12.34 -5.28
C GLU A 30 -8.85 10.89 -4.97
N VAL A 31 -9.69 10.71 -3.96
CA VAL A 31 -10.25 9.40 -3.60
C VAL A 31 -11.34 9.01 -4.59
N TYR A 32 -11.26 7.77 -5.07
CA TYR A 32 -12.25 7.16 -5.94
C TYR A 32 -12.93 5.98 -5.26
N THR A 33 -14.13 5.64 -5.73
CA THR A 33 -14.91 4.48 -5.30
C THR A 33 -15.32 3.64 -6.51
N HIS A 34 -16.04 2.52 -6.27
CA HIS A 34 -16.51 1.62 -7.32
C HIS A 34 -15.39 1.17 -8.26
N SER A 35 -14.30 0.62 -7.65
CA SER A 35 -13.13 0.13 -8.38
C SER A 35 -12.48 1.20 -9.28
N GLY A 36 -12.42 2.43 -8.80
CA GLY A 36 -11.79 3.55 -9.50
C GLY A 36 -12.66 4.23 -10.58
N HIS A 37 -13.96 3.93 -10.64
CA HIS A 37 -14.86 4.50 -11.67
C HIS A 37 -15.59 5.76 -11.22
N GLN A 38 -15.74 5.99 -9.91
CA GLN A 38 -16.51 7.11 -9.40
C GLN A 38 -15.63 8.05 -8.57
N SER A 39 -15.50 9.30 -9.05
CA SER A 39 -14.90 10.41 -8.31
C SER A 39 -15.72 10.74 -7.07
N THR A 40 -15.06 11.04 -5.96
CA THR A 40 -15.72 11.46 -4.71
C THR A 40 -15.60 12.95 -4.46
N GLY A 41 -14.71 13.66 -5.17
CA GLY A 41 -14.33 15.05 -4.89
C GLY A 41 -13.49 15.21 -3.62
N ILE A 42 -13.11 14.12 -2.96
CA ILE A 42 -12.37 14.16 -1.70
C ILE A 42 -10.86 14.16 -1.99
N ASN A 43 -10.13 15.14 -1.47
CA ASN A 43 -8.67 15.17 -1.53
C ASN A 43 -8.10 13.96 -0.76
N ALA A 44 -7.26 13.16 -1.42
CA ALA A 44 -6.74 11.93 -0.86
C ALA A 44 -5.85 12.17 0.38
N LEU A 45 -5.03 13.22 0.37
CA LEU A 45 -4.11 13.51 1.47
C LEU A 45 -4.86 13.99 2.73
N GLU A 46 -5.94 14.76 2.57
CA GLU A 46 -6.80 15.16 3.69
C GLU A 46 -7.60 13.97 4.23
N TRP A 47 -8.05 13.11 3.33
CA TRP A 47 -8.77 11.89 3.71
C TRP A 47 -7.91 10.93 4.52
N VAL A 48 -6.65 10.75 4.12
CA VAL A 48 -5.68 9.93 4.84
C VAL A 48 -5.50 10.39 6.30
N LYS A 49 -5.39 11.70 6.54
CA LYS A 49 -5.36 12.26 7.91
C LYS A 49 -6.62 11.94 8.70
N THR A 50 -7.77 12.09 8.04
CA THR A 50 -9.07 11.80 8.65
C THR A 50 -9.21 10.33 9.03
N ILE A 51 -8.76 9.41 8.17
CA ILE A 51 -8.75 7.96 8.43
C ILE A 51 -7.87 7.64 9.64
N ALA A 52 -6.64 8.16 9.66
CA ALA A 52 -5.71 7.94 10.76
C ALA A 52 -6.25 8.46 12.10
N ALA A 53 -6.82 9.66 12.09
CA ALA A 53 -7.47 10.26 13.28
C ALA A 53 -8.72 9.47 13.73
N SER A 54 -9.43 8.83 12.80
CA SER A 54 -10.62 8.02 13.09
C SER A 54 -10.31 6.63 13.64
N GLY A 55 -9.03 6.27 13.84
CA GLY A 55 -8.65 5.02 14.47
C GLY A 55 -8.29 3.89 13.52
N ALA A 56 -8.00 4.17 12.25
CA ALA A 56 -7.37 3.17 11.38
C ALA A 56 -6.02 2.71 11.95
N GLY A 57 -5.74 1.41 11.87
CA GLY A 57 -4.47 0.83 12.25
C GLY A 57 -3.47 0.84 11.11
N GLU A 58 -3.95 0.59 9.88
CA GLU A 58 -3.13 0.58 8.67
C GLU A 58 -3.92 1.16 7.49
N ILE A 59 -3.21 1.64 6.47
CA ILE A 59 -3.79 2.11 5.19
C ILE A 59 -3.26 1.24 4.05
N LEU A 60 -4.16 0.63 3.27
CA LEU A 60 -3.84 0.06 1.96
C LEU A 60 -4.07 1.14 0.91
N LEU A 61 -2.98 1.66 0.34
CA LEU A 61 -2.98 2.76 -0.61
C LEU A 61 -2.82 2.24 -2.03
N THR A 62 -3.87 2.34 -2.84
CA THR A 62 -3.86 1.91 -4.24
C THR A 62 -3.81 3.12 -5.17
N SER A 63 -2.79 3.20 -6.02
CA SER A 63 -2.77 4.14 -7.15
C SER A 63 -3.50 3.51 -8.35
N ILE A 64 -4.68 4.04 -8.70
CA ILE A 64 -5.50 3.56 -9.82
C ILE A 64 -4.74 3.69 -11.15
N ASP A 65 -4.02 4.80 -11.33
CA ASP A 65 -3.28 5.05 -12.56
C ASP A 65 -2.11 4.09 -12.78
N ARG A 66 -1.66 3.42 -11.72
CA ARG A 66 -0.58 2.43 -11.75
C ARG A 66 -1.09 0.99 -11.75
N GLU A 67 -2.30 0.75 -11.22
CA GLU A 67 -2.82 -0.61 -11.10
C GLU A 67 -2.85 -1.32 -12.46
N GLY A 68 -2.29 -2.55 -12.51
CA GLY A 68 -2.19 -3.36 -13.71
C GLY A 68 -1.15 -2.93 -14.75
N THR A 69 -0.53 -1.74 -14.64
CA THR A 69 0.39 -1.21 -15.66
C THR A 69 1.77 -1.85 -15.66
N MET A 70 2.20 -2.45 -14.56
CA MET A 70 3.55 -2.99 -14.35
C MET A 70 4.69 -1.95 -14.45
N ASN A 71 4.38 -0.65 -14.37
CA ASN A 71 5.34 0.47 -14.51
C ASN A 71 5.88 1.01 -13.17
N GLY A 72 5.65 0.28 -12.07
CA GLY A 72 6.06 0.68 -10.73
C GLY A 72 5.00 1.46 -9.97
N TYR A 73 5.21 1.56 -8.66
CA TYR A 73 4.34 2.33 -7.77
C TYR A 73 4.34 3.83 -8.09
N ASP A 74 3.31 4.53 -7.67
CA ASP A 74 3.33 6.00 -7.55
C ASP A 74 4.10 6.40 -6.28
N LEU A 75 5.42 6.52 -6.42
CA LEU A 75 6.33 6.78 -5.30
C LEU A 75 6.08 8.16 -4.67
N ASP A 76 5.67 9.14 -5.48
CA ASP A 76 5.35 10.49 -5.00
C ASP A 76 4.11 10.48 -4.11
N LEU A 77 3.05 9.77 -4.53
CA LEU A 77 1.84 9.58 -3.72
C LEU A 77 2.17 8.87 -2.41
N ILE A 78 2.89 7.75 -2.49
CA ILE A 78 3.24 6.95 -1.31
C ILE A 78 4.04 7.81 -0.32
N ARG A 79 5.06 8.53 -0.80
CA ARG A 79 5.90 9.38 0.04
C ARG A 79 5.09 10.48 0.73
N GLN A 80 4.22 11.17 0.00
CA GLN A 80 3.37 12.19 0.59
C GLN A 80 2.45 11.63 1.68
N VAL A 81 1.89 10.44 1.47
CA VAL A 81 1.02 9.78 2.46
C VAL A 81 1.83 9.34 3.68
N THR A 82 2.97 8.68 3.48
CA THR A 82 3.80 8.18 4.60
C THR A 82 4.38 9.31 5.45
N ASP A 83 4.66 10.47 4.86
CA ASP A 83 5.12 11.65 5.61
C ASP A 83 4.00 12.33 6.42
N MET A 84 2.73 12.02 6.15
CA MET A 84 1.56 12.64 6.80
C MET A 84 0.98 11.85 7.96
N VAL A 85 1.22 10.54 8.04
CA VAL A 85 0.62 9.66 9.04
C VAL A 85 1.67 8.85 9.81
N ASN A 86 1.34 8.51 11.05
CA ASN A 86 2.19 7.67 11.89
C ASN A 86 1.70 6.21 11.96
N ILE A 87 0.78 5.82 11.06
CA ILE A 87 0.30 4.44 10.95
C ILE A 87 0.90 3.79 9.70
N PRO A 88 1.09 2.47 9.69
CA PRO A 88 1.61 1.75 8.54
C PRO A 88 0.85 2.03 7.24
N VAL A 89 1.60 2.24 6.16
CA VAL A 89 1.06 2.38 4.80
C VAL A 89 1.55 1.22 3.95
N ILE A 90 0.61 0.52 3.35
CA ILE A 90 0.84 -0.60 2.42
C ILE A 90 0.69 -0.04 1.01
N ALA A 91 1.78 0.00 0.25
CA ALA A 91 1.76 0.46 -1.14
C ALA A 91 1.19 -0.61 -2.07
N ASN A 92 0.25 -0.23 -2.94
CA ASN A 92 -0.36 -1.10 -3.94
C ASN A 92 -0.51 -0.41 -5.30
N GLY A 93 -0.44 -1.20 -6.37
CA GLY A 93 -0.63 -0.77 -7.76
C GLY A 93 0.66 -0.56 -8.55
N GLY A 94 0.82 -1.31 -9.65
CA GLY A 94 1.84 -1.08 -10.68
C GLY A 94 3.11 -1.92 -10.63
N VAL A 95 3.23 -2.91 -9.76
CA VAL A 95 4.45 -3.72 -9.66
C VAL A 95 4.63 -4.60 -10.89
N GLY A 96 5.73 -4.40 -11.62
CA GLY A 96 6.13 -5.22 -12.77
C GLY A 96 7.52 -5.86 -12.65
N THR A 97 8.36 -5.35 -11.74
CA THR A 97 9.69 -5.89 -11.47
C THR A 97 9.97 -6.00 -9.97
N LEU A 98 10.93 -6.84 -9.60
CA LEU A 98 11.34 -6.97 -8.19
C LEU A 98 11.94 -5.68 -7.63
N LYS A 99 12.55 -4.85 -8.51
CA LYS A 99 13.07 -3.54 -8.15
C LYS A 99 11.98 -2.60 -7.63
N HIS A 100 10.80 -2.63 -8.23
CA HIS A 100 9.66 -1.79 -7.79
C HIS A 100 9.27 -2.08 -6.34
N LEU A 101 9.37 -3.35 -5.88
CA LEU A 101 9.09 -3.70 -4.48
C LEU A 101 10.08 -3.02 -3.53
N VAL A 102 11.37 -2.98 -3.90
CA VAL A 102 12.40 -2.27 -3.12
C VAL A 102 12.14 -0.78 -3.11
N GLU A 103 11.82 -0.18 -4.27
CA GLU A 103 11.54 1.25 -4.41
C GLU A 103 10.35 1.69 -3.55
N GLY A 104 9.29 0.88 -3.48
CA GLY A 104 8.13 1.17 -2.61
C GLY A 104 8.51 1.34 -1.14
N ILE A 105 9.45 0.52 -0.63
CA ILE A 105 9.95 0.62 0.75
C ILE A 105 11.00 1.73 0.87
N SER A 106 12.07 1.70 0.04
CA SER A 106 13.24 2.55 0.24
C SER A 106 13.05 4.00 -0.20
N ILE A 107 12.24 4.23 -1.23
CA ILE A 107 11.96 5.58 -1.77
C ILE A 107 10.58 6.06 -1.29
N GLY A 108 9.54 5.23 -1.43
CA GLY A 108 8.19 5.55 -0.98
C GLY A 108 8.03 5.60 0.54
N ASN A 109 8.97 5.01 1.29
CA ASN A 109 8.90 4.87 2.76
C ASN A 109 7.66 4.09 3.23
N ALA A 110 7.13 3.20 2.37
CA ALA A 110 6.01 2.34 2.74
C ALA A 110 6.43 1.32 3.79
N SER A 111 5.55 1.02 4.74
CA SER A 111 5.76 0.00 5.78
C SER A 111 5.61 -1.42 5.21
N ALA A 112 4.85 -1.57 4.13
CA ALA A 112 4.69 -2.83 3.41
C ALA A 112 4.36 -2.56 1.93
N VAL A 113 4.50 -3.60 1.10
CA VAL A 113 4.16 -3.55 -0.34
C VAL A 113 3.28 -4.72 -0.73
N ALA A 114 2.27 -4.45 -1.56
CA ALA A 114 1.39 -5.44 -2.17
C ALA A 114 1.65 -5.50 -3.68
N ALA A 115 1.55 -6.69 -4.25
CA ALA A 115 1.75 -6.90 -5.68
C ALA A 115 0.94 -8.11 -6.17
N ALA A 116 0.38 -8.01 -7.37
CA ALA A 116 -0.38 -9.07 -8.02
C ALA A 116 0.16 -9.38 -9.42
N SER A 117 0.12 -8.41 -10.34
CA SER A 117 0.43 -8.59 -11.77
C SER A 117 1.78 -9.24 -12.04
N ILE A 118 2.82 -8.88 -11.29
CA ILE A 118 4.15 -9.48 -11.41
C ILE A 118 4.14 -11.00 -11.20
N PHE A 119 3.28 -11.52 -10.33
CA PHE A 119 3.18 -12.95 -10.05
C PHE A 119 2.26 -13.70 -11.00
N HIS A 120 1.37 -12.98 -11.70
CA HIS A 120 0.46 -13.57 -12.69
C HIS A 120 1.06 -13.60 -14.09
N PHE A 121 1.84 -12.59 -14.46
CA PHE A 121 2.29 -12.40 -15.83
C PHE A 121 3.79 -12.60 -16.04
N THR A 122 4.54 -12.98 -14.98
CA THR A 122 5.97 -13.24 -15.07
C THR A 122 6.36 -14.51 -14.30
N ASP A 123 7.60 -14.98 -14.48
CA ASP A 123 8.18 -16.12 -13.75
C ASP A 123 8.60 -15.78 -12.31
N GLN A 124 8.13 -14.65 -11.76
CA GLN A 124 8.45 -14.27 -10.42
C GLN A 124 7.55 -14.98 -9.40
N SER A 125 8.08 -15.13 -8.20
CA SER A 125 7.34 -15.71 -7.08
C SER A 125 7.58 -14.89 -5.80
N PRO A 126 6.69 -14.99 -4.80
CA PRO A 126 6.89 -14.34 -3.52
C PRO A 126 8.21 -14.72 -2.83
N ILE A 127 8.70 -15.94 -3.05
CA ILE A 127 9.99 -16.40 -2.52
C ILE A 127 11.14 -15.64 -3.20
N LYS A 128 11.12 -15.54 -4.54
CA LYS A 128 12.12 -14.75 -5.30
C LYS A 128 12.07 -13.28 -4.91
N ALA A 129 10.86 -12.71 -4.75
CA ALA A 129 10.66 -11.33 -4.34
C ALA A 129 11.29 -11.05 -2.96
N LYS A 130 11.00 -11.90 -1.96
CA LYS A 130 11.63 -11.77 -0.63
C LYS A 130 13.14 -11.91 -0.67
N ALA A 131 13.66 -12.87 -1.42
CA ALA A 131 15.09 -13.06 -1.57
C ALA A 131 15.77 -11.81 -2.16
N TYR A 132 15.18 -11.25 -3.22
CA TYR A 132 15.66 -10.03 -3.86
C TYR A 132 15.65 -8.82 -2.92
N MET A 133 14.53 -8.58 -2.23
CA MET A 133 14.39 -7.48 -1.27
C MET A 133 15.38 -7.61 -0.12
N LYS A 134 15.62 -8.83 0.39
CA LYS A 134 16.61 -9.08 1.44
C LYS A 134 18.04 -8.77 0.98
N VAL A 135 18.40 -9.16 -0.25
CA VAL A 135 19.72 -8.82 -0.85
C VAL A 135 19.85 -7.30 -1.02
N ALA A 136 18.76 -6.60 -1.31
CA ALA A 136 18.71 -5.13 -1.38
C ALA A 136 18.76 -4.43 0.01
N GLY A 137 18.88 -5.20 1.11
CA GLY A 137 19.02 -4.64 2.45
C GLY A 137 17.69 -4.34 3.15
N ILE A 138 16.55 -4.76 2.57
CA ILE A 138 15.24 -4.59 3.22
C ILE A 138 15.08 -5.66 4.30
N ASP A 139 14.81 -5.22 5.54
CA ASP A 139 14.46 -6.14 6.62
C ASP A 139 13.04 -6.69 6.41
N LEU A 140 12.92 -8.00 6.36
CA LEU A 140 11.68 -8.69 6.02
C LEU A 140 11.32 -9.74 7.05
N ARG A 141 10.04 -9.78 7.38
CA ARG A 141 9.50 -10.87 8.19
C ARG A 141 9.77 -12.23 7.53
N GLY A 142 10.30 -13.19 8.31
CA GLY A 142 10.59 -14.54 7.86
C GLY A 142 9.37 -15.25 7.23
N ILE A 143 9.62 -16.13 6.25
CA ILE A 143 8.57 -16.97 5.67
C ILE A 143 8.17 -18.02 6.71
N ARG A 144 6.94 -17.94 7.24
CA ARG A 144 6.34 -19.08 7.94
C ARG A 144 5.89 -20.10 6.90
N LYS A 145 6.30 -21.36 7.05
CA LYS A 145 6.06 -22.45 6.08
C LYS A 145 4.58 -22.81 5.82
N HIS A 146 3.60 -22.13 6.42
CA HIS A 146 2.20 -22.53 6.42
C HIS A 146 1.17 -21.46 6.10
N LEU A 147 1.43 -20.55 5.15
CA LEU A 147 0.37 -19.63 4.69
C LEU A 147 0.36 -19.52 3.17
N PHE A 148 -0.46 -20.34 2.53
CA PHE A 148 -1.00 -20.09 1.19
C PHE A 148 -2.09 -19.04 1.34
N GLY A 149 -1.89 -17.86 0.79
CA GLY A 149 -2.86 -16.76 0.81
C GLY A 149 -2.16 -15.41 0.65
N LEU A 150 -2.84 -14.46 0.10
CA LEU A 150 -2.47 -13.07 -0.22
C LEU A 150 -1.15 -12.60 0.42
N HIS A 151 -0.10 -12.44 -0.39
CA HIS A 151 1.23 -12.12 0.13
C HIS A 151 1.39 -10.61 0.32
N ILE A 152 1.01 -10.13 1.48
CA ILE A 152 1.38 -8.81 1.97
C ILE A 152 2.75 -8.95 2.64
N PHE A 153 3.72 -8.13 2.28
CA PHE A 153 5.06 -8.12 2.85
C PHE A 153 5.23 -6.97 3.84
N PRO A 154 4.92 -7.16 5.14
CA PRO A 154 5.17 -6.11 6.12
C PRO A 154 6.67 -5.98 6.43
N CYS A 155 7.13 -4.74 6.56
CA CYS A 155 8.44 -4.40 7.12
C CYS A 155 8.41 -4.53 8.65
N GLN A 156 9.56 -4.89 9.30
CA GLN A 156 9.61 -5.17 10.75
C GLN A 156 9.61 -3.94 11.66
N HIS A 157 9.51 -2.72 11.13
CA HIS A 157 9.56 -1.50 11.92
C HIS A 157 8.16 -0.89 12.14
N CYS A 158 7.20 -1.71 12.51
CA CYS A 158 5.90 -1.26 13.02
C CYS A 158 5.73 -1.70 14.47
#